data_b4a1e01cffdde898c1acc50a541ed7b6
#
_entry.id   b4a1e01cffdde898c1acc50a541ed7b6
#
_cell.length_a   1.000
_cell.length_b   1.000
_cell.length_c   1.000
_cell.angle_alpha   90.00
_cell.angle_beta   90.00
_cell.angle_gamma   90.00
#
_symmetry.space_group_name_H-M   'P 1'
#
loop_
_entity.id
_entity.type
_entity.pdbx_description
1 polymer ?
#
loop_
_entity_poly.entity_id
_entity_poly.type
_entity_poly.pdbx_seq_one_letter_code
_entity_poly.pdbx_strand_id
1 'polypeptide(L)'
;EQFEILFNNNNFESSSLDELPTAYDYIRLGHPLSCLLEWVIAKLNNLKPNNVISFGSKTIPVLAILRNNLLENKNTQIRYVGELPDCFDADILRSIYGYKFDLKQVDKAEDFTSFEGSIVFIQQQDVLCNFDVVPNVDFYVNVHSHLGSILLINGEQNETYISEIQHVRRRETIAMTPANSLAVLESLVEKSNSGINRNDVVSYKTLVLE
;
A
#
# COMPACT_ATOMS: atom_id res chain seq x y z
N GLU A 1 15.01 -5.94 -13.75
CA GLU A 1 16.44 -5.89 -14.15
C GLU A 1 16.98 -4.45 -14.22
N GLN A 2 16.48 -3.58 -15.13
CA GLN A 2 17.05 -2.23 -15.28
C GLN A 2 16.89 -1.36 -14.02
N PHE A 3 15.74 -1.39 -13.39
CA PHE A 3 15.56 -0.70 -12.12
C PHE A 3 16.39 -1.30 -10.99
N GLU A 4 16.48 -2.61 -10.92
CA GLU A 4 17.32 -3.32 -9.96
C GLU A 4 18.78 -2.87 -10.05
N ILE A 5 19.27 -2.62 -11.28
CA ILE A 5 20.60 -2.05 -11.51
C ILE A 5 20.69 -0.62 -10.93
N LEU A 6 19.71 0.23 -11.18
CA LEU A 6 19.67 1.58 -10.61
C LEU A 6 19.63 1.53 -9.08
N PHE A 7 18.78 0.67 -8.52
CA PHE A 7 18.65 0.48 -7.09
C PHE A 7 19.96 0.01 -6.44
N ASN A 8 20.60 -1.01 -7.00
CA ASN A 8 21.88 -1.53 -6.50
C ASN A 8 23.02 -0.51 -6.60
N ASN A 9 22.95 0.38 -7.59
CA ASN A 9 23.93 1.45 -7.78
C ASN A 9 23.61 2.73 -6.98
N ASN A 10 22.53 2.75 -6.18
CA ASN A 10 22.03 3.93 -5.50
C ASN A 10 21.81 5.13 -6.45
N ASN A 11 21.39 4.87 -7.67
CA ASN A 11 21.07 5.89 -8.66
C ASN A 11 19.55 6.10 -8.70
N PHE A 12 19.07 7.15 -8.04
CA PHE A 12 17.65 7.47 -7.91
C PHE A 12 17.32 8.85 -8.51
N GLU A 13 18.15 9.32 -9.43
CA GLU A 13 17.87 10.56 -10.13
C GLU A 13 16.62 10.40 -11.01
N SER A 14 15.76 11.42 -11.02
CA SER A 14 14.52 11.42 -11.81
C SER A 14 14.78 11.10 -13.28
N SER A 15 15.87 11.62 -13.86
CA SER A 15 16.27 11.34 -15.22
C SER A 15 16.54 9.86 -15.49
N SER A 16 17.18 9.17 -14.55
CA SER A 16 17.47 7.73 -14.69
C SER A 16 16.22 6.88 -14.54
N LEU A 17 15.23 7.34 -13.76
CA LEU A 17 13.94 6.67 -13.63
C LEU A 17 13.04 6.92 -14.83
N ASP A 18 13.10 8.11 -15.42
CA ASP A 18 12.35 8.47 -16.64
C ASP A 18 12.79 7.68 -17.88
N GLU A 19 14.06 7.24 -17.91
CA GLU A 19 14.62 6.40 -18.97
C GLU A 19 14.18 4.93 -18.89
N LEU A 20 13.53 4.51 -17.79
CA LEU A 20 13.05 3.13 -17.66
C LEU A 20 11.96 2.83 -18.70
N PRO A 21 11.99 1.64 -19.33
CA PRO A 21 10.97 1.27 -20.31
C PRO A 21 9.59 1.25 -19.68
N THR A 22 8.62 1.83 -20.37
CA THR A 22 7.22 1.77 -19.97
C THR A 22 6.69 0.35 -20.14
N ALA A 23 6.23 -0.26 -19.03
CA ALA A 23 5.64 -1.59 -19.09
C ALA A 23 4.23 -1.56 -19.71
N TYR A 24 3.52 -0.42 -19.57
CA TYR A 24 2.15 -0.25 -20.04
C TYR A 24 1.92 1.17 -20.53
N ASP A 25 1.28 1.29 -21.69
CA ASP A 25 0.79 2.58 -22.20
C ASP A 25 -0.50 3.02 -21.52
N TYR A 26 -1.15 2.12 -20.80
CA TYR A 26 -2.45 2.33 -20.18
C TYR A 26 -2.34 2.41 -18.64
N ILE A 27 -2.31 3.63 -18.14
CA ILE A 27 -2.06 3.95 -16.72
C ILE A 27 -3.00 3.25 -15.71
N ARG A 28 -4.20 2.83 -16.11
CA ARG A 28 -5.11 2.08 -15.23
C ARG A 28 -4.58 0.70 -14.85
N LEU A 29 -3.76 0.11 -15.69
CA LEU A 29 -3.12 -1.19 -15.42
C LEU A 29 -1.86 -1.05 -14.56
N GLY A 30 -1.35 0.15 -14.45
CA GLY A 30 -0.07 0.46 -13.83
C GLY A 30 0.91 1.02 -14.86
N HIS A 31 2.05 1.43 -14.40
CA HIS A 31 3.17 1.94 -15.18
C HIS A 31 4.48 1.59 -14.45
N PRO A 32 5.67 1.74 -15.07
CA PRO A 32 6.92 1.31 -14.47
C PRO A 32 7.14 1.78 -13.04
N LEU A 33 6.92 3.07 -12.76
CA LEU A 33 7.14 3.62 -11.42
C LEU A 33 6.15 3.07 -10.38
N SER A 34 4.87 2.84 -10.74
CA SER A 34 3.92 2.23 -9.81
C SER A 34 4.25 0.77 -9.52
N CYS A 35 4.60 0.00 -10.53
CA CYS A 35 5.02 -1.40 -10.37
C CYS A 35 6.28 -1.51 -9.50
N LEU A 36 7.19 -0.57 -9.69
CA LEU A 36 8.40 -0.45 -8.94
C LEU A 36 8.16 -0.14 -7.48
N LEU A 37 7.33 0.86 -7.21
CA LEU A 37 6.92 1.25 -5.87
C LEU A 37 6.28 0.06 -5.14
N GLU A 38 5.35 -0.64 -5.79
CA GLU A 38 4.68 -1.82 -5.27
C GLU A 38 5.69 -2.93 -4.94
N TRP A 39 6.66 -3.17 -5.83
CA TRP A 39 7.72 -4.15 -5.63
C TRP A 39 8.64 -3.80 -4.46
N VAL A 40 9.12 -2.55 -4.37
CA VAL A 40 10.01 -2.11 -3.28
C VAL A 40 9.31 -2.26 -1.92
N ILE A 41 8.07 -1.77 -1.78
CA ILE A 41 7.32 -1.87 -0.53
C ILE A 41 7.09 -3.34 -0.15
N ALA A 42 6.74 -4.20 -1.11
CA ALA A 42 6.58 -5.63 -0.86
C ALA A 42 7.88 -6.26 -0.34
N LYS A 43 9.02 -5.95 -0.95
CA LYS A 43 10.33 -6.44 -0.51
C LYS A 43 10.68 -5.98 0.91
N LEU A 44 10.45 -4.72 1.23
CA LEU A 44 10.71 -4.18 2.57
C LEU A 44 9.86 -4.84 3.66
N ASN A 45 8.70 -5.39 3.29
CA ASN A 45 7.78 -6.05 4.22
C ASN A 45 7.76 -7.59 4.09
N ASN A 46 8.73 -8.19 3.38
CA ASN A 46 8.80 -9.64 3.12
C ASN A 46 7.53 -10.22 2.49
N LEU A 47 6.91 -9.49 1.57
CA LEU A 47 5.69 -9.87 0.87
C LEU A 47 5.96 -10.12 -0.62
N LYS A 48 5.00 -10.78 -1.28
CA LYS A 48 4.99 -10.89 -2.75
C LYS A 48 4.66 -9.52 -3.37
N PRO A 49 5.19 -9.16 -4.52
CA PRO A 49 4.89 -7.87 -5.18
C PRO A 49 3.40 -7.61 -5.37
N ASN A 50 2.63 -8.64 -5.70
CA ASN A 50 1.18 -8.52 -5.90
C ASN A 50 0.39 -8.18 -4.62
N ASN A 51 0.98 -8.35 -3.43
CA ASN A 51 0.35 -8.00 -2.17
C ASN A 51 0.35 -6.49 -1.89
N VAL A 52 1.01 -5.70 -2.72
CA VAL A 52 1.02 -4.24 -2.61
C VAL A 52 0.37 -3.63 -3.85
N ILE A 53 -0.59 -2.76 -3.65
CA ILE A 53 -1.36 -2.13 -4.72
C ILE A 53 -1.43 -0.63 -4.47
N SER A 54 -0.90 0.15 -5.39
CA SER A 54 -0.94 1.62 -5.34
C SER A 54 -2.16 2.18 -6.06
N PHE A 55 -2.74 3.25 -5.52
CA PHE A 55 -3.94 3.88 -6.04
C PHE A 55 -3.77 5.39 -6.15
N GLY A 56 -4.27 5.97 -7.24
CA GLY A 56 -4.49 7.42 -7.33
C GLY A 56 -5.62 7.91 -6.43
N SER A 57 -6.53 7.02 -6.04
CA SER A 57 -7.64 7.30 -5.13
C SER A 57 -7.27 7.04 -3.68
N LYS A 58 -7.83 7.84 -2.77
CA LYS A 58 -7.70 7.69 -1.31
C LYS A 58 -8.74 6.72 -0.72
N THR A 59 -9.89 6.57 -1.36
CA THR A 59 -11.05 5.84 -0.80
C THR A 59 -11.26 4.45 -1.41
N ILE A 60 -10.92 4.27 -2.68
CA ILE A 60 -11.18 3.02 -3.43
C ILE A 60 -10.59 1.78 -2.77
N PRO A 61 -9.39 1.77 -2.15
CA PRO A 61 -8.88 0.58 -1.49
C PRO A 61 -9.83 0.04 -0.41
N VAL A 62 -10.35 0.94 0.43
CA VAL A 62 -11.28 0.56 1.50
C VAL A 62 -12.60 0.07 0.92
N LEU A 63 -13.14 0.76 -0.08
CA LEU A 63 -14.37 0.35 -0.77
C LEU A 63 -14.23 -1.04 -1.40
N ALA A 64 -13.09 -1.34 -2.01
CA ALA A 64 -12.83 -2.64 -2.62
C ALA A 64 -12.83 -3.77 -1.59
N ILE A 65 -12.19 -3.54 -0.43
CA ILE A 65 -12.17 -4.50 0.68
C ILE A 65 -13.58 -4.71 1.24
N LEU A 66 -14.29 -3.63 1.55
CA LEU A 66 -15.65 -3.70 2.11
C LEU A 66 -16.62 -4.41 1.16
N ARG A 67 -16.50 -4.15 -0.14
CA ARG A 67 -17.32 -4.82 -1.16
C ARG A 67 -17.04 -6.32 -1.20
N ASN A 68 -15.79 -6.73 -1.22
CA ASN A 68 -15.44 -8.15 -1.24
C ASN A 68 -15.90 -8.85 0.03
N ASN A 69 -15.69 -8.23 1.20
CA ASN A 69 -16.15 -8.78 2.47
C ASN A 69 -17.68 -8.91 2.52
N LEU A 70 -18.40 -7.94 1.97
CA LEU A 70 -19.87 -8.01 1.88
C LEU A 70 -20.32 -9.19 1.00
N LEU A 71 -19.69 -9.40 -0.15
CA LEU A 71 -20.01 -10.49 -1.07
C LEU A 71 -19.71 -11.88 -0.48
N GLU A 72 -18.68 -11.96 0.34
CA GLU A 72 -18.27 -13.19 1.04
C GLU A 72 -18.96 -13.39 2.38
N ASN A 73 -19.87 -12.48 2.79
CA ASN A 73 -20.48 -12.44 4.13
C ASN A 73 -19.44 -12.45 5.26
N LYS A 74 -18.31 -11.82 5.04
CA LYS A 74 -17.23 -11.72 6.01
C LYS A 74 -17.37 -10.45 6.85
N ASN A 75 -17.30 -10.57 8.16
CA ASN A 75 -17.31 -9.43 9.06
C ASN A 75 -16.06 -8.57 8.84
N THR A 76 -16.18 -7.27 8.99
CA THR A 76 -15.05 -6.35 8.83
C THR A 76 -14.91 -5.45 10.04
N GLN A 77 -13.70 -5.35 10.57
CA GLN A 77 -13.36 -4.38 11.59
C GLN A 77 -12.29 -3.43 11.03
N ILE A 78 -12.60 -2.14 10.99
CA ILE A 78 -11.67 -1.08 10.59
C ILE A 78 -11.04 -0.51 11.85
N ARG A 79 -9.72 -0.54 11.91
CA ARG A 79 -8.92 0.00 13.02
C ARG A 79 -8.11 1.19 12.56
N TYR A 80 -7.90 2.15 13.47
CA TYR A 80 -7.13 3.35 13.18
C TYR A 80 -6.46 3.90 14.45
N VAL A 81 -5.37 4.63 14.27
CA VAL A 81 -4.67 5.36 15.32
C VAL A 81 -4.90 6.86 15.10
N GLY A 82 -5.13 7.60 16.19
CA GLY A 82 -5.41 9.03 16.10
C GLY A 82 -6.77 9.32 15.46
N GLU A 83 -6.76 10.01 14.34
CA GLU A 83 -7.95 10.38 13.59
C GLU A 83 -8.10 9.52 12.33
N LEU A 84 -9.35 9.29 11.92
CA LEU A 84 -9.60 8.68 10.61
C LEU A 84 -9.17 9.63 9.50
N PRO A 85 -8.69 9.11 8.34
CA PRO A 85 -8.41 9.95 7.20
C PRO A 85 -9.61 10.83 6.81
N ASP A 86 -9.38 12.09 6.46
CA ASP A 86 -10.43 13.06 6.07
C ASP A 86 -11.37 12.55 4.96
N CYS A 87 -10.87 11.64 4.13
CA CYS A 87 -11.65 11.04 3.04
C CYS A 87 -12.54 9.88 3.49
N PHE A 88 -12.48 9.45 4.76
CA PHE A 88 -13.23 8.32 5.28
C PHE A 88 -14.49 8.80 6.01
N ASP A 89 -15.65 8.57 5.41
CA ASP A 89 -16.96 8.89 6.00
C ASP A 89 -17.73 7.60 6.28
N ALA A 90 -17.77 7.21 7.56
CA ALA A 90 -18.42 5.98 8.02
C ALA A 90 -19.94 6.01 7.79
N ASP A 91 -20.56 7.17 7.90
CA ASP A 91 -22.01 7.31 7.76
C ASP A 91 -22.43 7.17 6.30
N ILE A 92 -21.67 7.74 5.38
CA ILE A 92 -21.86 7.53 3.94
C ILE A 92 -21.68 6.06 3.58
N LEU A 93 -20.61 5.43 4.07
CA LEU A 93 -20.32 4.02 3.77
C LEU A 93 -21.42 3.07 4.26
N ARG A 94 -22.04 3.37 5.43
CA ARG A 94 -23.11 2.57 5.99
C ARG A 94 -24.47 2.87 5.37
N SER A 95 -24.82 4.17 5.22
CA SER A 95 -26.17 4.59 4.83
C SER A 95 -26.39 4.53 3.32
N ILE A 96 -25.38 4.91 2.51
CA ILE A 96 -25.50 4.95 1.04
C ILE A 96 -25.03 3.66 0.41
N TYR A 97 -23.87 3.14 0.82
CA TYR A 97 -23.31 1.92 0.23
C TYR A 97 -23.78 0.64 0.91
N GLY A 98 -24.40 0.72 2.11
CA GLY A 98 -24.92 -0.43 2.84
C GLY A 98 -23.84 -1.35 3.44
N TYR A 99 -22.59 -0.88 3.52
CA TYR A 99 -21.51 -1.67 4.10
C TYR A 99 -21.65 -1.80 5.63
N LYS A 100 -21.37 -3.00 6.11
CA LYS A 100 -21.37 -3.30 7.55
C LYS A 100 -19.95 -3.48 8.03
N PHE A 101 -19.54 -2.71 9.00
CA PHE A 101 -18.22 -2.80 9.62
C PHE A 101 -18.22 -2.16 11.00
N ASP A 102 -17.33 -2.64 11.86
CA ASP A 102 -17.02 -2.05 13.15
C ASP A 102 -15.87 -1.05 13.00
N LEU A 103 -15.94 0.06 13.72
CA LEU A 103 -14.83 1.01 13.87
C LEU A 103 -14.21 0.85 15.25
N LYS A 104 -12.90 0.75 15.30
CA LYS A 104 -12.16 0.67 16.55
C LYS A 104 -10.91 1.56 16.50
N GLN A 105 -10.90 2.59 17.36
CA GLN A 105 -9.68 3.34 17.61
C GLN A 105 -8.75 2.50 18.50
N VAL A 106 -7.46 2.49 18.18
CA VAL A 106 -6.42 1.79 18.93
C VAL A 106 -5.25 2.74 19.22
N ASP A 107 -4.58 2.53 20.34
CA ASP A 107 -3.48 3.41 20.75
C ASP A 107 -2.18 3.12 19.97
N LYS A 108 -1.97 1.85 19.64
CA LYS A 108 -0.80 1.37 18.86
C LYS A 108 -1.19 0.22 17.94
N ALA A 109 -0.40 0.03 16.89
CA ALA A 109 -0.55 -1.12 15.97
C ALA A 109 -0.41 -2.48 16.69
N GLU A 110 0.30 -2.54 17.80
CA GLU A 110 0.54 -3.76 18.60
C GLU A 110 -0.68 -4.22 19.41
N ASP A 111 -1.68 -3.37 19.65
CA ASP A 111 -2.88 -3.69 20.43
C ASP A 111 -3.92 -4.50 19.63
N PHE A 112 -3.52 -5.18 18.58
CA PHE A 112 -4.41 -5.92 17.70
C PHE A 112 -4.78 -7.29 18.29
N THR A 113 -5.89 -7.31 19.03
CA THR A 113 -6.58 -8.56 19.40
C THR A 113 -7.16 -9.23 18.16
N SER A 114 -7.24 -10.55 18.16
CA SER A 114 -7.90 -11.31 17.11
C SER A 114 -9.36 -10.88 16.93
N PHE A 115 -9.84 -10.93 15.69
CA PHE A 115 -11.22 -10.64 15.32
C PHE A 115 -11.73 -11.74 14.40
N GLU A 116 -12.97 -12.17 14.59
CA GLU A 116 -13.58 -13.16 13.71
C GLU A 116 -14.08 -12.47 12.44
N GLY A 117 -13.21 -12.40 11.43
CA GLY A 117 -13.47 -11.71 10.19
C GLY A 117 -12.20 -11.13 9.60
N SER A 118 -12.31 -9.95 9.02
CA SER A 118 -11.22 -9.22 8.35
C SER A 118 -10.89 -7.95 9.12
N ILE A 119 -9.61 -7.74 9.39
CA ILE A 119 -9.11 -6.51 10.02
C ILE A 119 -8.46 -5.63 8.96
N VAL A 120 -8.98 -4.41 8.85
CA VAL A 120 -8.44 -3.35 7.99
C VAL A 120 -7.85 -2.27 8.88
N PHE A 121 -6.57 -2.04 8.76
CA PHE A 121 -5.91 -0.93 9.44
C PHE A 121 -5.76 0.24 8.48
N ILE A 122 -6.36 1.38 8.83
CA ILE A 122 -6.31 2.60 8.01
C ILE A 122 -5.59 3.71 8.76
N GLN A 123 -4.72 4.42 8.07
CA GLN A 123 -4.03 5.58 8.63
C GLN A 123 -3.73 6.62 7.56
N GLN A 124 -3.76 7.89 7.96
CA GLN A 124 -3.26 8.98 7.14
C GLN A 124 -1.82 9.28 7.54
N GLN A 125 -0.95 9.35 6.56
CA GLN A 125 0.49 9.55 6.78
C GLN A 125 1.08 10.47 5.72
N ASP A 126 2.11 11.22 6.12
CA ASP A 126 2.94 12.00 5.19
C ASP A 126 3.91 11.11 4.40
N VAL A 127 4.14 9.88 4.85
CA VAL A 127 5.03 8.91 4.21
C VAL A 127 4.30 7.60 3.98
N LEU A 128 3.82 7.38 2.75
CA LEU A 128 2.96 6.26 2.38
C LEU A 128 3.57 4.86 2.53
N CYS A 129 4.88 4.76 2.53
CA CYS A 129 5.59 3.48 2.51
C CYS A 129 5.92 2.91 3.89
N ASN A 130 5.48 3.55 4.96
CA ASN A 130 5.69 3.07 6.33
C ASN A 130 4.59 2.09 6.72
N PHE A 131 4.96 0.83 6.91
CA PHE A 131 4.06 -0.21 7.36
C PHE A 131 4.67 -0.97 8.55
N ASP A 132 4.00 -0.90 9.69
CA ASP A 132 4.31 -1.76 10.84
C ASP A 132 3.43 -3.01 10.75
N VAL A 133 3.88 -3.98 9.95
CA VAL A 133 3.09 -5.17 9.63
C VAL A 133 3.06 -6.13 10.81
N VAL A 134 1.86 -6.41 11.32
CA VAL A 134 1.61 -7.39 12.37
C VAL A 134 0.71 -8.54 11.87
N PRO A 135 0.87 -9.78 12.38
CA PRO A 135 0.20 -10.96 11.82
C PRO A 135 -1.33 -10.91 11.82
N ASN A 136 -1.93 -10.19 12.77
CA ASN A 136 -3.38 -10.17 12.95
C ASN A 136 -4.12 -9.10 12.12
N VAL A 137 -3.44 -8.38 11.27
CA VAL A 137 -4.04 -7.39 10.38
C VAL A 137 -4.00 -7.91 8.95
N ASP A 138 -5.15 -8.01 8.31
CA ASP A 138 -5.27 -8.53 6.95
C ASP A 138 -4.92 -7.50 5.89
N PHE A 139 -5.31 -6.25 6.12
CA PHE A 139 -5.15 -5.17 5.15
C PHE A 139 -4.64 -3.90 5.83
N TYR A 140 -3.64 -3.29 5.23
CA TYR A 140 -3.15 -1.95 5.60
C TYR A 140 -3.46 -0.98 4.48
N VAL A 141 -4.12 0.12 4.82
CA VAL A 141 -4.42 1.21 3.88
C VAL A 141 -3.75 2.48 4.37
N ASN A 142 -2.63 2.83 3.78
CA ASN A 142 -1.98 4.11 4.02
C ASN A 142 -2.50 5.15 3.03
N VAL A 143 -2.96 6.28 3.54
CA VAL A 143 -3.52 7.38 2.76
C VAL A 143 -2.64 8.62 2.94
N HIS A 144 -2.34 9.29 1.83
CA HIS A 144 -1.69 10.61 1.84
C HIS A 144 -2.64 11.68 1.33
N SER A 145 -2.57 12.87 1.89
CA SER A 145 -3.48 13.98 1.55
C SER A 145 -3.50 14.30 0.04
N HIS A 146 -2.38 14.16 -0.66
CA HIS A 146 -2.21 14.56 -2.07
C HIS A 146 -1.72 13.46 -3.02
N LEU A 147 -1.05 12.42 -2.53
CA LEU A 147 -0.40 11.42 -3.41
C LEU A 147 -1.29 10.23 -3.76
N GLY A 148 -2.37 10.00 -3.04
CA GLY A 148 -3.23 8.83 -3.19
C GLY A 148 -3.12 7.87 -2.01
N SER A 149 -3.13 6.57 -2.27
CA SER A 149 -3.04 5.57 -1.21
C SER A 149 -2.28 4.32 -1.65
N ILE A 150 -1.81 3.56 -0.66
CA ILE A 150 -1.20 2.25 -0.85
C ILE A 150 -1.92 1.25 0.03
N LEU A 151 -2.34 0.16 -0.60
CA LEU A 151 -2.90 -1.02 0.06
C LEU A 151 -1.82 -2.10 0.14
N LEU A 152 -1.62 -2.64 1.34
CA LEU A 152 -0.82 -3.81 1.58
C LEU A 152 -1.74 -4.94 2.06
N ILE A 153 -1.70 -6.08 1.39
CA ILE A 153 -2.49 -7.28 1.69
C ILE A 153 -1.58 -8.26 2.43
N ASN A 154 -1.87 -8.48 3.70
CA ASN A 154 -1.07 -9.33 4.56
C ASN A 154 -1.61 -10.76 4.60
N GLY A 155 -0.68 -11.73 4.60
CA GLY A 155 -0.99 -13.13 4.74
C GLY A 155 -1.46 -13.84 3.45
N GLU A 156 -1.17 -15.13 3.37
CA GLU A 156 -1.51 -15.97 2.21
C GLU A 156 -3.02 -16.21 2.08
N GLN A 157 -3.74 -16.25 3.20
CA GLN A 157 -5.20 -16.40 3.22
C GLN A 157 -5.95 -15.29 2.48
N ASN A 158 -5.28 -14.18 2.21
CA ASN A 158 -5.88 -13.04 1.54
C ASN A 158 -5.50 -12.92 0.05
N GLU A 159 -4.81 -13.89 -0.52
CA GLU A 159 -4.39 -13.87 -1.93
C GLU A 159 -5.57 -13.75 -2.91
N THR A 160 -6.75 -14.30 -2.58
CA THR A 160 -7.96 -14.18 -3.41
C THR A 160 -8.42 -12.73 -3.59
N TYR A 161 -8.16 -11.87 -2.62
CA TYR A 161 -8.51 -10.45 -2.70
C TYR A 161 -7.65 -9.68 -3.71
N ILE A 162 -6.43 -10.11 -3.98
CA ILE A 162 -5.50 -9.41 -4.86
C ILE A 162 -6.12 -9.19 -6.24
N SER A 163 -6.63 -10.25 -6.84
CA SER A 163 -7.23 -10.18 -8.18
C SER A 163 -8.44 -9.25 -8.22
N GLU A 164 -9.36 -9.39 -7.25
CA GLU A 164 -10.58 -8.59 -7.19
C GLU A 164 -10.27 -7.11 -6.93
N ILE A 165 -9.34 -6.80 -6.06
CA ILE A 165 -8.94 -5.42 -5.77
C ILE A 165 -8.22 -4.79 -6.98
N GLN A 166 -7.39 -5.53 -7.69
CA GLN A 166 -6.79 -5.07 -8.94
C GLN A 166 -7.84 -4.83 -10.02
N HIS A 167 -8.90 -5.65 -10.09
CA HIS A 167 -10.04 -5.41 -10.98
C HIS A 167 -10.79 -4.14 -10.63
N VAL A 168 -11.01 -3.85 -9.35
CA VAL A 168 -11.62 -2.59 -8.90
C VAL A 168 -10.72 -1.41 -9.30
N ARG A 169 -9.41 -1.48 -9.06
CA ARG A 169 -8.46 -0.45 -9.50
C ARG A 169 -8.59 -0.17 -10.99
N ARG A 170 -8.60 -1.21 -11.81
CA ARG A 170 -8.70 -1.10 -13.27
C ARG A 170 -10.00 -0.46 -13.76
N ARG A 171 -11.13 -0.72 -13.08
CA ARG A 171 -12.46 -0.26 -13.52
C ARG A 171 -12.84 1.10 -12.96
N GLU A 172 -12.55 1.36 -11.71
CA GLU A 172 -13.12 2.47 -10.94
C GLU A 172 -12.13 3.60 -10.65
N THR A 173 -10.84 3.35 -10.86
CA THR A 173 -9.78 4.34 -10.62
C THR A 173 -8.61 4.10 -11.55
N ILE A 174 -7.45 4.61 -11.16
CA ILE A 174 -6.15 4.38 -11.80
C ILE A 174 -5.12 3.96 -10.77
N ALA A 175 -4.01 3.41 -11.21
CA ALA A 175 -2.80 3.33 -10.39
C ALA A 175 -2.37 4.73 -9.94
N MET A 176 -1.55 4.80 -8.90
CA MET A 176 -0.92 6.07 -8.51
C MET A 176 -0.18 6.65 -9.72
N THR A 177 -0.31 7.95 -9.95
CA THR A 177 0.32 8.61 -11.11
C THR A 177 1.84 8.47 -11.10
N PRO A 178 2.52 8.56 -12.26
CA PRO A 178 3.98 8.51 -12.30
C PRO A 178 4.65 9.52 -11.36
N ALA A 179 4.19 10.76 -11.37
CA ALA A 179 4.73 11.82 -10.50
C ALA A 179 4.55 11.49 -9.00
N ASN A 180 3.37 11.01 -8.62
CA ASN A 180 3.12 10.65 -7.22
C ASN A 180 3.91 9.39 -6.80
N SER A 181 4.03 8.40 -7.68
CA SER A 181 4.85 7.20 -7.43
C SER A 181 6.32 7.56 -7.26
N LEU A 182 6.83 8.50 -8.07
CA LEU A 182 8.19 9.01 -7.94
C LEU A 182 8.39 9.70 -6.60
N ALA A 183 7.49 10.61 -6.21
CA ALA A 183 7.57 11.31 -4.93
C ALA A 183 7.59 10.36 -3.73
N VAL A 184 6.81 9.27 -3.76
CA VAL A 184 6.84 8.25 -2.71
C VAL A 184 8.16 7.47 -2.71
N LEU A 185 8.69 7.12 -3.89
CA LEU A 185 9.99 6.46 -4.02
C LEU A 185 11.14 7.35 -3.50
N GLU A 186 11.12 8.64 -3.82
CA GLU A 186 12.09 9.61 -3.31
C GLU A 186 12.05 9.69 -1.78
N SER A 187 10.87 9.73 -1.17
CA SER A 187 10.73 9.74 0.28
C SER A 187 11.27 8.48 0.96
N LEU A 188 11.22 7.32 0.28
CA LEU A 188 11.84 6.08 0.75
C LEU A 188 13.37 6.19 0.80
N VAL A 189 13.95 6.78 -0.24
CA VAL A 189 15.40 6.96 -0.37
C VAL A 189 15.93 7.97 0.63
N GLU A 190 15.26 9.11 0.80
CA GLU A 190 15.64 10.13 1.77
C GLU A 190 15.65 9.59 3.20
N LYS A 191 14.66 8.78 3.57
CA LYS A 191 14.65 8.10 4.87
C LYS A 191 15.80 7.11 5.03
N SER A 192 16.12 6.37 3.98
CA SER A 192 17.26 5.45 3.98
C SER A 192 18.57 6.20 4.21
N ASN A 193 18.70 7.40 3.64
CA ASN A 193 19.90 8.22 3.78
C ASN A 193 20.00 8.95 5.13
N SER A 194 18.86 9.26 5.77
CA SER A 194 18.83 10.01 7.04
C SER A 194 18.92 9.14 8.30
N GLY A 195 18.60 7.84 8.19
CA GLY A 195 18.54 6.90 9.32
C GLY A 195 19.57 5.78 9.31
N ILE A 196 20.34 5.61 8.23
CA ILE A 196 21.24 4.49 8.07
C ILE A 196 22.68 4.93 8.27
N ASN A 197 23.26 4.50 9.38
CA ASN A 197 24.72 4.38 9.50
C ASN A 197 25.20 3.51 8.31
N ARG A 198 26.24 3.93 7.57
CA ARG A 198 26.75 3.25 6.37
C ARG A 198 26.97 1.73 6.53
N ASN A 199 27.01 1.23 7.75
CA ASN A 199 27.14 -0.21 8.08
C ASN A 199 25.81 -0.99 7.91
N ASP A 200 24.64 -0.34 7.94
CA ASP A 200 23.35 -1.00 7.76
C ASP A 200 23.01 -1.21 6.27
N VAL A 201 23.56 -0.37 5.38
CA VAL A 201 23.44 -0.53 3.91
C VAL A 201 24.04 -1.86 3.43
N VAL A 202 25.07 -2.35 4.12
CA VAL A 202 25.68 -3.65 3.79
C VAL A 202 24.72 -4.81 4.12
N SER A 203 23.91 -4.67 5.17
CA SER A 203 22.89 -5.67 5.55
C SER A 203 21.77 -5.78 4.52
N TYR A 204 21.31 -4.66 3.96
CA TYR A 204 20.30 -4.66 2.88
C TYR A 204 20.84 -5.24 1.57
N LYS A 205 22.12 -5.03 1.25
CA LYS A 205 22.75 -5.66 0.09
C LYS A 205 22.82 -7.18 0.19
N THR A 206 22.96 -7.72 1.38
CA THR A 206 23.01 -9.18 1.62
C THR A 206 21.63 -9.81 1.48
N LEU A 207 20.55 -9.10 1.87
CA LEU A 207 19.16 -9.58 1.77
C LEU A 207 18.60 -9.58 0.33
N VAL A 208 19.20 -8.83 -0.60
CA VAL A 208 18.76 -8.74 -2.00
C VAL A 208 19.50 -9.74 -2.90
N LEU A 209 20.57 -10.38 -2.41
CA LEU A 209 21.42 -11.29 -3.20
C LEU A 209 21.23 -12.78 -2.86
N GLU A 210 20.39 -13.14 -1.89
CA GLU A 210 19.90 -14.49 -1.62
C GLU A 210 18.45 -14.66 -2.11
#